data_551ac821473ac091add0ff1c7ea8e031
#
_entry.id   551ac821473ac091add0ff1c7ea8e031
#
_cell.length_a   1.000
_cell.length_b   1.000
_cell.length_c   1.000
_cell.angle_alpha   90.00
_cell.angle_beta   90.00
_cell.angle_gamma   90.00
#
_symmetry.space_group_name_H-M   'P 1'
#
loop_
_entity.id
_entity.type
_entity.pdbx_description
1 polymer ?
#
loop_
_entity_poly.entity_id
_entity_poly.type
_entity_poly.pdbx_seq_one_letter_code
_entity_poly.pdbx_strand_id
1 'polypeptide(L)'
;MFKESLALPDFPVQRHVQVIGLSDWDGYAIPLAGKLNYTNMFYHKMPQLDITSIDPSLENTLNILISSDVFEHVAPPISVAFENSFRLLKSGGVLILTVPYTIESQTKEHFPELYKYEIRRQGDRSILHNITRDGREQIYTDLNFHGGAGATLEMRRFSLEGLLTEIRNAGFNKIEILSTPNFKYGVYSNYRWSLPIIARKP
;
A
#
# COMPACT_ATOMS: atom_id res chain seq x y z
N MET A 1 -19.18 -10.11 0.46
CA MET A 1 -18.87 -10.87 1.69
C MET A 1 -19.98 -10.67 2.72
N PHE A 2 -20.11 -9.56 3.39
CA PHE A 2 -21.25 -9.26 4.29
C PHE A 2 -22.28 -8.41 3.56
N LYS A 3 -23.58 -8.59 3.90
CA LYS A 3 -24.67 -7.79 3.33
C LYS A 3 -24.88 -6.46 4.07
N GLU A 4 -24.22 -6.31 5.21
CA GLU A 4 -24.30 -5.14 6.09
C GLU A 4 -22.91 -4.77 6.64
N SER A 5 -22.76 -3.54 7.13
CA SER A 5 -21.55 -3.11 7.82
C SER A 5 -21.48 -3.73 9.21
N LEU A 6 -20.35 -4.40 9.49
CA LEU A 6 -20.06 -5.01 10.79
C LEU A 6 -18.77 -4.44 11.35
N ALA A 7 -18.71 -4.26 12.66
CA ALA A 7 -17.44 -4.01 13.34
C ALA A 7 -16.57 -5.28 13.32
N LEU A 8 -15.26 -5.11 13.27
CA LEU A 8 -14.35 -6.26 13.19
C LEU A 8 -14.54 -7.31 14.31
N PRO A 9 -14.82 -6.95 15.58
CA PRO A 9 -15.14 -7.94 16.63
C PRO A 9 -16.35 -8.82 16.29
N ASP A 10 -17.31 -8.27 15.55
CA ASP A 10 -18.57 -8.95 15.19
C ASP A 10 -18.47 -9.79 13.91
N PHE A 11 -17.31 -9.79 13.24
CA PHE A 11 -17.11 -10.60 12.04
C PHE A 11 -17.28 -12.08 12.38
N PRO A 12 -18.08 -12.83 11.61
CA PRO A 12 -18.09 -14.27 11.72
C PRO A 12 -16.73 -14.87 11.32
N VAL A 13 -16.39 -16.02 11.90
CA VAL A 13 -15.19 -16.75 11.50
C VAL A 13 -15.37 -17.33 10.10
N GLN A 14 -14.48 -16.96 9.17
CA GLN A 14 -14.50 -17.38 7.77
C GLN A 14 -13.08 -17.74 7.30
N ARG A 15 -12.58 -18.88 7.74
CA ARG A 15 -11.22 -19.37 7.45
C ARG A 15 -10.95 -19.68 5.97
N HIS A 16 -11.99 -19.74 5.14
CA HIS A 16 -11.84 -19.91 3.69
C HIS A 16 -11.46 -18.60 2.96
N VAL A 17 -11.58 -17.46 3.63
CA VAL A 17 -11.22 -16.14 3.08
C VAL A 17 -9.74 -15.92 3.29
N GLN A 18 -8.97 -15.96 2.18
CA GLN A 18 -7.52 -15.75 2.17
C GLN A 18 -7.21 -14.24 2.15
N VAL A 19 -6.45 -13.77 3.11
CA VAL A 19 -6.13 -12.34 3.26
C VAL A 19 -4.64 -12.17 3.54
N ILE A 20 -4.01 -11.24 2.84
CA ILE A 20 -2.68 -10.73 3.18
C ILE A 20 -2.81 -9.26 3.54
N GLY A 21 -2.17 -8.87 4.64
CA GLY A 21 -1.89 -7.48 4.99
C GLY A 21 -0.42 -7.16 4.76
N LEU A 22 -0.13 -5.95 4.30
CA LEU A 22 1.23 -5.46 4.06
C LEU A 22 1.67 -4.57 5.22
N SER A 23 2.41 -5.12 6.17
CA SER A 23 2.91 -4.40 7.37
C SER A 23 1.81 -3.75 8.20
N ASP A 24 0.66 -4.40 8.27
CA ASP A 24 -0.53 -3.88 8.94
C ASP A 24 -0.31 -3.70 10.45
N TRP A 25 -0.99 -2.71 11.01
CA TRP A 25 -0.98 -2.46 12.45
C TRP A 25 -1.68 -3.57 13.23
N ASP A 26 -1.05 -4.04 14.31
CA ASP A 26 -1.53 -5.15 15.13
C ASP A 26 -2.95 -4.94 15.70
N GLY A 27 -3.38 -3.69 15.86
CA GLY A 27 -4.70 -3.35 16.39
C GLY A 27 -5.87 -3.90 15.57
N TYR A 28 -5.69 -4.09 14.25
CA TYR A 28 -6.69 -4.78 13.41
C TYR A 28 -6.16 -6.10 12.81
N ALA A 29 -4.86 -6.25 12.63
CA ALA A 29 -4.25 -7.46 12.09
C ALA A 29 -4.53 -8.68 12.97
N ILE A 30 -4.34 -8.57 14.29
CA ILE A 30 -4.61 -9.65 15.26
C ILE A 30 -6.09 -10.05 15.26
N PRO A 31 -7.07 -9.14 15.40
CA PRO A 31 -8.48 -9.48 15.27
C PRO A 31 -8.84 -10.11 13.92
N LEU A 32 -8.29 -9.64 12.80
CA LEU A 32 -8.51 -10.24 11.47
C LEU A 32 -7.99 -11.67 11.41
N ALA A 33 -6.79 -11.93 11.92
CA ALA A 33 -6.21 -13.27 12.01
C ALA A 33 -7.06 -14.22 12.87
N GLY A 34 -7.78 -13.69 13.85
CA GLY A 34 -8.76 -14.43 14.64
C GLY A 34 -10.01 -14.85 13.86
N LYS A 35 -10.35 -14.20 12.77
CA LYS A 35 -11.59 -14.38 12.00
C LYS A 35 -11.38 -14.98 10.61
N LEU A 36 -10.33 -14.60 9.92
CA LEU A 36 -10.06 -14.95 8.53
C LEU A 36 -8.77 -15.80 8.44
N ASN A 37 -8.47 -16.34 7.26
CA ASN A 37 -7.14 -16.87 6.99
C ASN A 37 -6.24 -15.72 6.57
N TYR A 38 -5.83 -14.96 7.57
CA TYR A 38 -5.08 -13.71 7.44
C TYR A 38 -3.62 -13.92 7.78
N THR A 39 -2.73 -13.37 6.96
CA THR A 39 -1.29 -13.29 7.23
C THR A 39 -0.83 -11.84 7.08
N ASN A 40 -0.21 -11.27 8.12
CA ASN A 40 0.48 -9.99 8.03
C ASN A 40 1.88 -10.24 7.48
N MET A 41 2.20 -9.73 6.29
CA MET A 41 3.49 -9.91 5.63
C MET A 41 4.27 -8.59 5.63
N PHE A 42 5.58 -8.68 5.70
CA PHE A 42 6.48 -7.55 5.89
C PHE A 42 7.54 -7.50 4.80
N TYR A 43 8.08 -6.30 4.53
CA TYR A 43 9.19 -6.15 3.60
C TYR A 43 10.52 -6.63 4.19
N HIS A 44 10.77 -6.41 5.49
CA HIS A 44 12.08 -6.60 6.12
C HIS A 44 12.19 -7.84 7.01
N LYS A 45 11.10 -8.54 7.31
CA LYS A 45 11.08 -9.68 8.24
C LYS A 45 10.07 -10.74 7.81
N MET A 46 10.22 -11.94 8.35
CA MET A 46 9.26 -13.03 8.11
C MET A 46 7.94 -12.83 8.86
N PRO A 47 6.82 -13.23 8.25
CA PRO A 47 6.69 -13.68 6.87
C PRO A 47 6.91 -12.51 5.90
N GLN A 48 7.71 -12.72 4.86
CA GLN A 48 8.17 -11.66 3.98
C GLN A 48 7.41 -11.63 2.66
N LEU A 49 7.07 -10.42 2.21
CA LEU A 49 6.57 -10.16 0.87
C LEU A 49 7.12 -8.82 0.36
N ASP A 50 7.82 -8.86 -0.76
CA ASP A 50 8.11 -7.69 -1.57
C ASP A 50 7.04 -7.56 -2.65
N ILE A 51 6.19 -6.54 -2.55
CA ILE A 51 5.11 -6.30 -3.50
C ILE A 51 5.62 -6.01 -4.93
N THR A 52 6.90 -5.64 -5.08
CA THR A 52 7.51 -5.44 -6.39
C THR A 52 8.04 -6.72 -7.02
N SER A 53 8.15 -7.82 -6.25
CA SER A 53 8.69 -9.10 -6.70
C SER A 53 7.97 -10.25 -6.00
N ILE A 54 6.75 -10.53 -6.43
CA ILE A 54 5.90 -11.56 -5.80
C ILE A 54 6.31 -12.97 -6.27
N ASP A 55 6.13 -13.95 -5.39
CA ASP A 55 6.20 -15.36 -5.75
C ASP A 55 5.02 -15.72 -6.68
N PRO A 56 5.27 -16.28 -7.89
CA PRO A 56 4.21 -16.68 -8.80
C PRO A 56 3.19 -17.66 -8.19
N SER A 57 3.59 -18.45 -7.19
CA SER A 57 2.68 -19.36 -6.49
C SER A 57 1.56 -18.66 -5.71
N LEU A 58 1.72 -17.37 -5.42
CA LEU A 58 0.70 -16.55 -4.74
C LEU A 58 -0.31 -15.93 -5.71
N GLU A 59 -0.10 -16.02 -7.01
CA GLU A 59 -1.02 -15.44 -7.98
C GLU A 59 -2.41 -16.06 -7.91
N ASN A 60 -3.43 -15.22 -8.00
CA ASN A 60 -4.85 -15.62 -7.94
C ASN A 60 -5.22 -16.47 -6.69
N THR A 61 -4.53 -16.22 -5.56
CA THR A 61 -4.81 -16.95 -4.32
C THR A 61 -5.60 -16.14 -3.29
N LEU A 62 -5.55 -14.81 -3.35
CA LEU A 62 -6.13 -13.95 -2.33
C LEU A 62 -7.58 -13.54 -2.63
N ASN A 63 -8.38 -13.49 -1.58
CA ASN A 63 -9.70 -12.83 -1.62
C ASN A 63 -9.58 -11.34 -1.29
N ILE A 64 -8.64 -10.98 -0.41
CA ILE A 64 -8.42 -9.60 0.02
C ILE A 64 -6.91 -9.36 0.16
N LEU A 65 -6.45 -8.22 -0.34
CA LEU A 65 -5.15 -7.64 -0.07
C LEU A 65 -5.35 -6.31 0.65
N ILE A 66 -4.70 -6.13 1.80
CA ILE A 66 -4.74 -4.87 2.57
C ILE A 66 -3.37 -4.21 2.47
N SER A 67 -3.37 -2.93 2.15
CA SER A 67 -2.16 -2.09 2.12
C SER A 67 -2.49 -0.74 2.77
N SER A 68 -1.97 -0.51 3.95
CA SER A 68 -2.18 0.73 4.69
C SER A 68 -0.85 1.46 4.84
N ASP A 69 -0.75 2.60 4.16
CA ASP A 69 0.41 3.50 4.19
C ASP A 69 1.74 2.78 3.87
N VAL A 70 1.75 2.05 2.72
CA VAL A 70 2.89 1.28 2.23
C VAL A 70 3.34 1.74 0.84
N PHE A 71 2.42 2.03 -0.07
CA PHE A 71 2.76 2.23 -1.49
C PHE A 71 3.52 3.53 -1.75
N GLU A 72 3.39 4.52 -0.89
CA GLU A 72 4.22 5.73 -0.93
C GLU A 72 5.71 5.46 -0.67
N HIS A 73 6.03 4.30 -0.09
CA HIS A 73 7.40 3.89 0.23
C HIS A 73 8.01 2.92 -0.78
N VAL A 74 7.21 2.42 -1.72
CA VAL A 74 7.69 1.47 -2.75
C VAL A 74 8.55 2.18 -3.76
N ALA A 75 9.75 1.65 -4.05
CA ALA A 75 10.64 2.21 -5.07
C ALA A 75 9.97 2.23 -6.45
N PRO A 76 10.29 3.23 -7.32
CA PRO A 76 9.75 3.31 -8.67
C PRO A 76 10.24 2.13 -9.56
N PRO A 77 9.42 1.68 -10.57
CA PRO A 77 8.11 2.23 -10.92
C PRO A 77 6.99 1.65 -10.05
N ILE A 78 6.10 2.51 -9.55
CA ILE A 78 5.01 2.09 -8.67
C ILE A 78 3.97 1.21 -9.34
N SER A 79 3.82 1.28 -10.66
CA SER A 79 2.89 0.45 -11.44
C SER A 79 3.07 -1.03 -11.14
N VAL A 80 4.31 -1.48 -10.92
CA VAL A 80 4.63 -2.89 -10.59
C VAL A 80 3.92 -3.35 -9.30
N ALA A 81 3.83 -2.50 -8.28
CA ALA A 81 3.13 -2.85 -7.05
C ALA A 81 1.61 -2.99 -7.27
N PHE A 82 1.01 -2.12 -8.10
CA PHE A 82 -0.41 -2.23 -8.45
C PHE A 82 -0.69 -3.44 -9.33
N GLU A 83 0.15 -3.72 -10.32
CA GLU A 83 0.06 -4.90 -11.18
C GLU A 83 0.17 -6.19 -10.37
N ASN A 84 1.14 -6.28 -9.46
CA ASN A 84 1.32 -7.43 -8.59
C ASN A 84 0.17 -7.58 -7.59
N SER A 85 -0.37 -6.49 -7.07
CA SER A 85 -1.59 -6.53 -6.25
C SER A 85 -2.77 -7.15 -7.01
N PHE A 86 -2.93 -6.77 -8.28
CA PHE A 86 -3.93 -7.36 -9.15
C PHE A 86 -3.68 -8.85 -9.42
N ARG A 87 -2.43 -9.24 -9.65
CA ARG A 87 -2.05 -10.65 -9.89
C ARG A 87 -2.30 -11.53 -8.66
N LEU A 88 -2.01 -11.07 -7.45
CA LEU A 88 -2.25 -11.79 -6.21
C LEU A 88 -3.74 -12.11 -5.97
N LEU A 89 -4.63 -11.24 -6.38
CA LEU A 89 -6.07 -11.36 -6.13
C LEU A 89 -6.74 -12.36 -7.08
N LYS A 90 -7.68 -13.13 -6.56
CA LYS A 90 -8.64 -13.92 -7.36
C LYS A 90 -9.58 -13.01 -8.13
N SER A 91 -10.26 -13.54 -9.16
CA SER A 91 -11.44 -12.86 -9.74
C SER A 91 -12.46 -12.55 -8.63
N GLY A 92 -13.01 -11.34 -8.62
CA GLY A 92 -13.85 -10.79 -7.55
C GLY A 92 -13.10 -10.40 -6.28
N GLY A 93 -11.78 -10.58 -6.22
CA GLY A 93 -10.95 -10.20 -5.09
C GLY A 93 -10.85 -8.67 -4.91
N VAL A 94 -10.43 -8.26 -3.72
CA VAL A 94 -10.51 -6.86 -3.27
C VAL A 94 -9.15 -6.38 -2.78
N LEU A 95 -8.69 -5.26 -3.32
CA LEU A 95 -7.63 -4.42 -2.72
C LEU A 95 -8.29 -3.39 -1.82
N ILE A 96 -7.84 -3.32 -0.55
CA ILE A 96 -8.15 -2.25 0.40
C ILE A 96 -6.87 -1.44 0.56
N LEU A 97 -6.91 -0.17 0.19
CA LEU A 97 -5.72 0.68 0.10
C LEU A 97 -5.93 1.99 0.86
N THR A 98 -4.97 2.35 1.70
CA THR A 98 -4.75 3.72 2.16
C THR A 98 -3.35 4.17 1.83
N VAL A 99 -3.21 5.40 1.39
CA VAL A 99 -1.95 6.15 1.25
C VAL A 99 -2.25 7.62 1.49
N PRO A 100 -1.31 8.40 1.99
CA PRO A 100 -1.43 9.85 1.97
C PRO A 100 -1.48 10.33 0.51
N TYR A 101 -2.59 10.95 0.10
CA TYR A 101 -2.70 11.54 -1.22
C TYR A 101 -3.15 12.99 -1.14
N THR A 102 -2.90 13.74 -2.20
CA THR A 102 -3.25 15.16 -2.30
C THR A 102 -4.34 15.37 -3.35
N ILE A 103 -4.93 16.56 -3.35
CA ILE A 103 -5.87 17.03 -4.38
C ILE A 103 -5.14 17.71 -5.56
N GLU A 104 -3.81 17.69 -5.58
CA GLU A 104 -3.01 18.17 -6.71
C GLU A 104 -3.28 17.32 -7.95
N SER A 105 -3.01 17.86 -9.14
CA SER A 105 -3.31 17.19 -10.40
C SER A 105 -2.36 16.05 -10.73
N GLN A 106 -1.15 16.03 -10.14
CA GLN A 106 -0.11 15.05 -10.47
C GLN A 106 0.56 14.49 -9.21
N THR A 107 0.84 13.19 -9.26
CA THR A 107 1.72 12.53 -8.30
C THR A 107 3.13 13.10 -8.41
N LYS A 108 3.73 13.43 -7.26
CA LYS A 108 5.11 13.89 -7.19
C LYS A 108 6.01 12.72 -6.81
N GLU A 109 6.81 12.22 -7.74
CA GLU A 109 7.90 11.30 -7.46
C GLU A 109 9.08 12.09 -6.87
N HIS A 110 9.62 11.66 -5.73
CA HIS A 110 10.79 12.31 -5.12
C HIS A 110 12.09 11.87 -5.82
N PHE A 111 12.13 10.63 -6.31
CA PHE A 111 13.31 10.01 -6.91
C PHE A 111 12.95 9.29 -8.20
N PRO A 112 12.57 10.01 -9.29
CA PRO A 112 12.00 9.39 -10.51
C PRO A 112 12.99 8.50 -11.26
N GLU A 113 14.30 8.74 -11.12
CA GLU A 113 15.36 7.97 -11.79
C GLU A 113 16.08 6.99 -10.84
N LEU A 114 15.42 6.63 -9.72
CA LEU A 114 16.00 5.73 -8.73
C LEU A 114 16.29 4.35 -9.35
N TYR A 115 17.54 3.89 -9.20
CA TYR A 115 17.93 2.59 -9.74
C TYR A 115 18.84 1.81 -8.80
N LYS A 116 20.12 2.19 -8.65
CA LYS A 116 21.01 1.62 -7.66
C LYS A 116 21.25 2.64 -6.58
N TYR A 117 20.61 2.47 -5.46
CA TYR A 117 20.66 3.46 -4.40
C TYR A 117 20.98 2.85 -3.04
N GLU A 118 21.51 3.69 -2.20
CA GLU A 118 21.73 3.43 -0.78
C GLU A 118 21.46 4.70 0.02
N ILE A 119 20.99 4.50 1.25
CA ILE A 119 20.82 5.59 2.21
C ILE A 119 21.99 5.53 3.17
N ARG A 120 22.77 6.60 3.22
CA ARG A 120 23.93 6.74 4.10
C ARG A 120 23.65 7.79 5.16
N ARG A 121 24.16 7.56 6.36
CA ARG A 121 24.16 8.58 7.42
C ARG A 121 25.42 9.43 7.30
N GLN A 122 25.21 10.74 7.25
CA GLN A 122 26.31 11.74 7.24
C GLN A 122 26.11 12.73 8.39
N GLY A 123 26.76 12.48 9.52
CA GLY A 123 26.50 13.19 10.77
C GLY A 123 25.06 12.94 11.25
N ASP A 124 24.29 13.98 11.47
CA ASP A 124 22.90 13.92 11.91
C ASP A 124 21.90 13.82 10.75
N ARG A 125 22.36 13.80 9.50
CA ARG A 125 21.50 13.75 8.31
C ARG A 125 21.64 12.42 7.59
N SER A 126 20.57 12.00 6.95
CA SER A 126 20.59 10.91 5.97
C SER A 126 20.70 11.51 4.58
N ILE A 127 21.49 10.88 3.72
CA ILE A 127 21.59 11.19 2.30
C ILE A 127 21.25 9.94 1.49
N LEU A 128 20.57 10.11 0.37
CA LEU A 128 20.36 9.05 -0.60
C LEU A 128 21.32 9.25 -1.76
N HIS A 129 22.16 8.27 -1.98
CA HIS A 129 23.07 8.18 -3.11
C HIS A 129 22.48 7.23 -4.14
N ASN A 130 22.27 7.68 -5.36
CA ASN A 130 21.70 6.91 -6.45
C ASN A 130 22.63 6.92 -7.66
N ILE A 131 22.72 5.77 -8.33
CA ILE A 131 23.28 5.66 -9.68
C ILE A 131 22.12 5.32 -10.61
N THR A 132 21.80 6.21 -11.54
CA THR A 132 20.74 6.02 -12.53
C THR A 132 21.05 4.88 -13.50
N ARG A 133 20.08 4.43 -14.30
CA ARG A 133 20.29 3.34 -15.28
C ARG A 133 21.34 3.68 -16.34
N ASP A 134 21.49 4.94 -16.69
CA ASP A 134 22.50 5.46 -17.63
C ASP A 134 23.85 5.82 -16.96
N GLY A 135 24.00 5.51 -15.67
CA GLY A 135 25.26 5.62 -14.92
C GLY A 135 25.52 6.99 -14.31
N ARG A 136 24.58 7.93 -14.34
CA ARG A 136 24.70 9.23 -13.68
C ARG A 136 24.59 9.09 -12.17
N GLU A 137 25.43 9.83 -11.44
CA GLU A 137 25.37 9.89 -9.99
C GLU A 137 24.41 11.00 -9.55
N GLN A 138 23.58 10.70 -8.56
CA GLN A 138 22.64 11.64 -7.96
C GLN A 138 22.72 11.56 -6.44
N ILE A 139 22.70 12.71 -5.78
CA ILE A 139 22.70 12.81 -4.31
C ILE A 139 21.48 13.62 -3.89
N TYR A 140 20.68 13.04 -3.01
CA TYR A 140 19.50 13.68 -2.42
C TYR A 140 19.73 13.86 -0.92
N THR A 141 19.53 15.09 -0.44
CA THR A 141 19.77 15.48 0.97
C THR A 141 18.49 15.82 1.72
N ASP A 142 17.41 16.12 0.98
CA ASP A 142 16.10 16.45 1.55
C ASP A 142 15.22 15.19 1.49
N LEU A 143 15.39 14.34 2.51
CA LEU A 143 14.73 13.06 2.61
C LEU A 143 13.59 13.13 3.62
N ASN A 144 12.39 12.75 3.21
CA ASN A 144 11.21 12.65 4.06
C ASN A 144 11.02 11.21 4.56
N PHE A 145 11.03 11.02 5.88
CA PHE A 145 10.84 9.71 6.49
C PHE A 145 9.55 9.69 7.31
N HIS A 146 8.74 8.67 7.13
CA HIS A 146 7.63 8.38 8.01
C HIS A 146 8.12 7.53 9.21
N GLY A 147 7.62 7.82 10.42
CA GLY A 147 8.06 7.11 11.63
C GLY A 147 9.42 7.56 12.20
N GLY A 148 9.96 8.69 11.73
CA GLY A 148 11.22 9.28 12.21
C GLY A 148 12.41 9.08 11.28
N ALA A 149 13.52 9.73 11.61
CA ALA A 149 14.71 9.72 10.76
C ALA A 149 15.28 8.31 10.56
N GLY A 150 15.44 7.91 9.30
CA GLY A 150 16.00 6.63 8.92
C GLY A 150 15.00 5.45 8.99
N ALA A 151 13.71 5.71 9.30
CA ALA A 151 12.67 4.69 9.30
C ALA A 151 12.26 4.35 7.85
N THR A 152 11.14 4.86 7.37
CA THR A 152 10.64 4.51 6.04
C THR A 152 10.66 5.75 5.15
N LEU A 153 11.45 5.72 4.08
CA LEU A 153 11.60 6.83 3.14
C LEU A 153 10.36 6.97 2.26
N GLU A 154 9.81 8.20 2.18
CA GLU A 154 8.75 8.53 1.23
C GLU A 154 9.35 8.63 -0.18
N MET A 155 8.92 7.74 -1.07
CA MET A 155 9.35 7.73 -2.47
C MET A 155 8.52 8.68 -3.32
N ARG A 156 7.26 8.88 -2.94
CA ARG A 156 6.30 9.73 -3.66
C ARG A 156 5.20 10.27 -2.79
N ARG A 157 4.61 11.36 -3.26
CA ARG A 157 3.36 11.89 -2.77
C ARG A 157 2.31 11.76 -3.85
N PHE A 158 1.36 10.86 -3.66
CA PHE A 158 0.30 10.61 -4.63
C PHE A 158 -0.61 11.83 -4.80
N SER A 159 -1.04 12.08 -6.02
CA SER A 159 -2.31 12.78 -6.27
C SER A 159 -3.44 11.75 -6.31
N LEU A 160 -4.67 12.15 -5.95
CA LEU A 160 -5.82 11.25 -6.06
C LEU A 160 -6.02 10.75 -7.49
N GLU A 161 -5.90 11.64 -8.47
CA GLU A 161 -6.05 11.28 -9.90
C GLU A 161 -4.97 10.30 -10.36
N GLY A 162 -3.70 10.56 -10.01
CA GLY A 162 -2.59 9.66 -10.31
C GLY A 162 -2.79 8.29 -9.67
N LEU A 163 -3.19 8.24 -8.41
CA LEU A 163 -3.47 7.00 -7.68
C LEU A 163 -4.59 6.18 -8.34
N LEU A 164 -5.71 6.82 -8.68
CA LEU A 164 -6.82 6.16 -9.38
C LEU A 164 -6.43 5.68 -10.77
N THR A 165 -5.53 6.38 -11.45
CA THR A 165 -4.98 6.00 -12.76
C THR A 165 -4.15 4.74 -12.65
N GLU A 166 -3.23 4.65 -11.67
CA GLU A 166 -2.43 3.44 -11.41
C GLU A 166 -3.32 2.23 -11.12
N ILE A 167 -4.34 2.40 -10.27
CA ILE A 167 -5.30 1.33 -9.95
C ILE A 167 -6.03 0.84 -11.20
N ARG A 168 -6.50 1.75 -12.08
CA ARG A 168 -7.20 1.38 -13.32
C ARG A 168 -6.26 0.69 -14.31
N ASN A 169 -5.04 1.20 -14.48
CA ASN A 169 -4.04 0.65 -15.38
C ASN A 169 -3.65 -0.79 -14.99
N ALA A 170 -3.64 -1.11 -13.69
CA ALA A 170 -3.42 -2.46 -13.21
C ALA A 170 -4.58 -3.42 -13.50
N GLY A 171 -5.75 -2.92 -13.95
CA GLY A 171 -6.91 -3.75 -14.36
C GLY A 171 -8.10 -3.74 -13.39
N PHE A 172 -8.02 -3.03 -12.29
CA PHE A 172 -9.17 -2.87 -11.38
C PHE A 172 -10.27 -2.04 -12.02
N ASN A 173 -11.53 -2.49 -11.93
CA ASN A 173 -12.65 -1.85 -12.64
C ASN A 173 -13.70 -1.20 -11.73
N LYS A 174 -13.85 -1.66 -10.50
CA LYS A 174 -14.78 -1.09 -9.51
C LYS A 174 -13.97 -0.46 -8.39
N ILE A 175 -13.87 0.86 -8.43
CA ILE A 175 -13.09 1.64 -7.46
C ILE A 175 -14.05 2.50 -6.66
N GLU A 176 -13.99 2.38 -5.34
CA GLU A 176 -14.81 3.12 -4.39
C GLU A 176 -13.91 3.84 -3.39
N ILE A 177 -14.13 5.13 -3.21
CA ILE A 177 -13.47 5.94 -2.17
C ILE A 177 -14.44 6.03 -1.00
N LEU A 178 -14.03 5.55 0.17
CA LEU A 178 -14.88 5.54 1.37
C LEU A 178 -14.87 6.94 2.02
N SER A 179 -15.67 7.84 1.47
CA SER A 179 -15.79 9.23 1.94
C SER A 179 -16.95 9.47 2.90
N THR A 180 -17.86 8.52 3.05
CA THR A 180 -19.01 8.66 3.93
C THR A 180 -18.65 8.29 5.36
N PRO A 181 -18.82 9.19 6.35
CA PRO A 181 -18.57 8.88 7.75
C PRO A 181 -19.46 7.75 8.25
N ASN A 182 -18.93 6.92 9.15
CA ASN A 182 -19.70 5.93 9.88
C ASN A 182 -19.54 6.17 11.38
N PHE A 183 -20.37 7.04 11.91
CA PHE A 183 -20.30 7.46 13.32
C PHE A 183 -20.57 6.31 14.30
N LYS A 184 -21.33 5.29 13.89
CA LYS A 184 -21.56 4.09 14.71
C LYS A 184 -20.26 3.39 15.09
N TYR A 185 -19.27 3.43 14.19
CA TYR A 185 -17.97 2.78 14.39
C TYR A 185 -16.82 3.77 14.58
N GLY A 186 -17.12 5.04 14.85
CA GLY A 186 -16.10 6.06 15.08
C GLY A 186 -15.30 6.44 13.84
N VAL A 187 -15.81 6.18 12.65
CA VAL A 187 -15.16 6.56 11.39
C VAL A 187 -15.59 7.98 11.02
N TYR A 188 -14.63 8.90 11.05
CA TYR A 188 -14.82 10.31 10.72
C TYR A 188 -14.05 10.61 9.42
N SER A 189 -14.76 10.89 8.34
CA SER A 189 -14.16 11.27 7.05
C SER A 189 -14.05 12.79 6.94
N ASN A 190 -13.35 13.43 7.89
CA ASN A 190 -13.27 14.89 7.97
C ASN A 190 -12.37 15.52 6.90
N TYR A 191 -11.48 14.73 6.32
CA TYR A 191 -10.51 15.18 5.33
C TYR A 191 -10.76 14.50 3.99
N ARG A 192 -10.45 15.22 2.90
CA ARG A 192 -10.59 14.71 1.53
C ARG A 192 -9.37 13.96 1.02
N TRP A 193 -8.34 13.84 1.84
CA TRP A 193 -7.10 13.11 1.53
C TRP A 193 -6.96 11.92 2.47
N SER A 194 -6.24 10.90 2.02
CA SER A 194 -6.02 9.64 2.77
C SER A 194 -7.29 8.86 3.11
N LEU A 195 -8.35 9.03 2.31
CA LEU A 195 -9.55 8.21 2.46
C LEU A 195 -9.27 6.79 1.96
N PRO A 196 -9.81 5.75 2.61
CA PRO A 196 -9.64 4.38 2.15
C PRO A 196 -10.25 4.19 0.75
N ILE A 197 -9.53 3.45 -0.08
CA ILE A 197 -9.95 3.09 -1.43
C ILE A 197 -10.16 1.58 -1.47
N ILE A 198 -11.30 1.17 -2.01
CA ILE A 198 -11.59 -0.23 -2.32
C ILE A 198 -11.56 -0.40 -3.82
N ALA A 199 -10.72 -1.32 -4.31
CA ALA A 199 -10.65 -1.65 -5.73
C ALA A 199 -10.90 -3.15 -5.93
N ARG A 200 -11.70 -3.52 -6.94
CA ARG A 200 -12.08 -4.91 -7.20
C ARG A 200 -11.49 -5.40 -8.53
N LYS A 201 -10.94 -6.60 -8.48
CA LYS A 201 -10.58 -7.38 -9.67
C LYS A 201 -11.85 -7.93 -10.30
N PRO A 202 -12.04 -7.81 -11.64
CA PRO A 202 -13.15 -8.39 -12.36
C PRO A 202 -13.29 -9.90 -12.18
#